data_66df3d0aa2a0697e96c8b7f377b9610b
#
_entry.id   66df3d0aa2a0697e96c8b7f377b9610b
#
_cell.length_a   1.000
_cell.length_b   1.000
_cell.length_c   1.000
_cell.angle_alpha   90.00
_cell.angle_beta   90.00
_cell.angle_gamma   90.00
#
_symmetry.space_group_name_H-M   'P 1'
#
loop_
_entity.id
_entity.type
_entity.pdbx_description
1 polymer ?
#
loop_
_entity_poly.entity_id
_entity_poly.type
_entity_poly.pdbx_seq_one_letter_code
_entity_poly.pdbx_strand_id
1 'polypeptide(L)'
;MVSPINQRFAIPPNENRKFNANGRKPQKELTIFAVNQKNSMLPLADLRNEYSKATLDVNTVAPAPLAQFEKWFSELMKAEVPEPNAMNLATVSKSGKPSSRIVLLKGIENGCFVFYSNYQSSKGKELDENPACALNFFWPELERQVRIEGMAERITEARSTAYFQSRPRESQVSAWASPQSVVISDRAILEKRVKEIDKRFEGLKVLPKPKQWGGFQVEPFLMEFWQGRQGRLHDRILYTKNGAGWKLSRLAP
;
A
#
# COMPACT_ATOMS: atom_id res chain seq x y z
N MET A 1 -26.64 33.41 4.39
CA MET A 1 -27.14 33.53 3.00
C MET A 1 -26.01 33.20 2.06
N VAL A 2 -25.93 32.00 1.53
CA VAL A 2 -25.32 31.70 0.23
C VAL A 2 -25.84 30.34 -0.20
N SER A 3 -26.38 30.26 -1.39
CA SER A 3 -27.11 29.17 -2.01
C SER A 3 -26.16 28.10 -2.56
N PRO A 4 -26.55 26.80 -2.63
CA PRO A 4 -25.76 25.76 -3.30
C PRO A 4 -26.09 25.69 -4.78
N ILE A 5 -25.08 25.59 -5.63
CA ILE A 5 -25.21 25.36 -7.08
C ILE A 5 -25.32 23.86 -7.33
N ASN A 6 -26.56 23.43 -7.64
CA ASN A 6 -26.86 22.12 -8.22
C ASN A 6 -26.65 22.22 -9.75
N GLN A 7 -25.66 21.54 -10.30
CA GLN A 7 -25.61 21.29 -11.73
C GLN A 7 -26.00 19.83 -12.01
N ARG A 8 -27.20 19.67 -12.59
CA ARG A 8 -27.70 18.43 -13.17
C ARG A 8 -27.00 18.17 -14.51
N PHE A 9 -26.39 17.03 -14.65
CA PHE A 9 -25.94 16.53 -15.96
C PHE A 9 -27.13 16.01 -16.74
N ALA A 10 -27.40 16.62 -17.90
CA ALA A 10 -28.40 16.17 -18.86
C ALA A 10 -27.82 15.03 -19.72
N ILE A 11 -28.55 13.93 -19.83
CA ILE A 11 -28.25 12.79 -20.73
C ILE A 11 -28.89 13.10 -22.07
N PRO A 12 -28.16 13.10 -23.21
CA PRO A 12 -28.76 13.28 -24.53
C PRO A 12 -29.48 12.01 -24.99
N PRO A 13 -30.50 12.15 -25.85
CA PRO A 13 -31.34 11.03 -26.27
C PRO A 13 -30.65 10.09 -27.24
N ASN A 14 -31.11 8.87 -27.19
CA ASN A 14 -30.77 7.63 -27.84
C ASN A 14 -30.77 7.72 -29.39
N GLU A 15 -29.62 7.53 -30.05
CA GLU A 15 -29.57 7.31 -31.50
C GLU A 15 -29.07 5.90 -31.84
N ASN A 16 -29.93 5.23 -32.57
CA ASN A 16 -29.84 4.06 -33.47
C ASN A 16 -28.60 3.14 -33.38
N ARG A 17 -28.86 1.95 -32.88
CA ARG A 17 -27.96 0.79 -32.86
C ARG A 17 -27.73 0.25 -34.31
N LYS A 18 -26.50 0.35 -34.81
CA LYS A 18 -26.04 -0.47 -35.93
C LYS A 18 -25.13 -1.57 -35.39
N PHE A 19 -25.44 -2.83 -35.66
CA PHE A 19 -24.57 -3.97 -35.41
C PHE A 19 -23.63 -4.16 -36.60
N ASN A 20 -22.38 -4.56 -36.36
CA ASN A 20 -21.49 -4.97 -37.44
C ASN A 20 -21.73 -6.43 -37.80
N ALA A 21 -21.24 -6.87 -38.99
CA ALA A 21 -21.57 -8.14 -39.64
C ALA A 21 -21.24 -9.42 -38.81
N ASN A 22 -20.64 -9.32 -37.62
CA ASN A 22 -20.25 -10.45 -36.77
C ASN A 22 -21.00 -10.52 -35.44
N GLY A 23 -22.08 -9.77 -35.23
CA GLY A 23 -22.94 -9.89 -34.04
C GLY A 23 -22.30 -9.51 -32.68
N ARG A 24 -21.12 -8.91 -32.65
CA ARG A 24 -20.46 -8.47 -31.43
C ARG A 24 -20.65 -6.97 -31.19
N LYS A 25 -21.04 -6.60 -29.96
CA LYS A 25 -21.06 -5.20 -29.53
C LYS A 25 -19.64 -4.65 -29.58
N PRO A 26 -19.42 -3.47 -30.17
CA PRO A 26 -18.11 -2.83 -30.10
C PRO A 26 -17.77 -2.53 -28.62
N GLN A 27 -16.59 -2.95 -28.18
CA GLN A 27 -16.04 -2.45 -26.93
C GLN A 27 -15.88 -0.93 -27.06
N LYS A 28 -16.55 -0.17 -26.21
CA LYS A 28 -16.28 1.27 -26.10
C LYS A 28 -14.88 1.43 -25.53
N GLU A 29 -13.91 1.67 -26.39
CA GLU A 29 -12.70 2.35 -25.97
C GLU A 29 -13.11 3.72 -25.41
N LEU A 30 -12.89 3.92 -24.13
CA LEU A 30 -13.00 5.24 -23.51
C LEU A 30 -11.83 6.08 -24.03
N THR A 31 -12.04 6.71 -25.20
CA THR A 31 -11.14 7.77 -25.66
C THR A 31 -11.36 8.96 -24.72
N ILE A 32 -10.46 9.15 -23.78
CA ILE A 32 -10.42 10.36 -22.97
C ILE A 32 -9.99 11.46 -23.92
N PHE A 33 -10.94 12.28 -24.36
CA PHE A 33 -10.62 13.52 -25.05
C PHE A 33 -9.77 14.38 -24.12
N ALA A 34 -8.60 14.78 -24.61
CA ALA A 34 -7.78 15.78 -23.94
C ALA A 34 -8.63 17.07 -23.82
N VAL A 35 -9.18 17.29 -22.64
CA VAL A 35 -9.82 18.57 -22.32
C VAL A 35 -8.69 19.58 -22.26
N ASN A 36 -8.76 20.60 -23.13
CA ASN A 36 -7.89 21.76 -23.10
C ASN A 36 -8.11 22.49 -21.77
N GLN A 37 -7.38 22.07 -20.72
CA GLN A 37 -7.39 22.73 -19.43
C GLN A 37 -6.68 24.07 -19.59
N LYS A 38 -7.43 25.16 -19.60
CA LYS A 38 -6.88 26.46 -19.18
C LYS A 38 -6.26 26.21 -17.81
N ASN A 39 -4.92 26.38 -17.73
CA ASN A 39 -4.11 26.20 -16.52
C ASN A 39 -4.66 27.05 -15.35
N SER A 40 -5.59 26.54 -14.58
CA SER A 40 -5.71 26.93 -13.18
C SER A 40 -4.70 26.06 -12.42
N MET A 41 -3.45 26.49 -12.38
CA MET A 41 -2.47 25.88 -11.49
C MET A 41 -3.03 25.96 -10.07
N LEU A 42 -3.31 24.83 -9.45
CA LEU A 42 -3.53 24.79 -8.01
C LEU A 42 -2.29 25.40 -7.34
N PRO A 43 -2.43 26.28 -6.34
CA PRO A 43 -1.29 26.96 -5.70
C PRO A 43 -0.54 26.00 -4.77
N LEU A 44 -0.01 24.89 -5.33
CA LEU A 44 0.67 23.84 -4.58
C LEU A 44 1.99 24.34 -3.98
N ALA A 45 2.62 25.34 -4.61
CA ALA A 45 3.88 25.91 -4.14
C ALA A 45 3.75 26.63 -2.78
N ASP A 46 2.55 27.07 -2.44
CA ASP A 46 2.27 27.79 -1.19
C ASP A 46 1.86 26.85 -0.04
N LEU A 47 1.67 25.55 -0.32
CA LEU A 47 1.38 24.55 0.69
C LEU A 47 2.67 24.21 1.47
N ARG A 48 2.86 24.93 2.58
CA ARG A 48 4.02 24.75 3.48
C ARG A 48 3.54 24.55 4.90
N ASN A 49 4.02 23.48 5.53
CA ASN A 49 3.83 23.23 6.95
C ASN A 49 5.18 23.38 7.66
N GLU A 50 5.19 24.12 8.78
CA GLU A 50 6.34 24.18 9.68
C GLU A 50 6.27 23.00 10.64
N TYR A 51 7.39 22.26 10.73
CA TYR A 51 7.52 21.09 11.61
C TYR A 51 8.28 21.47 12.89
N SER A 52 7.70 21.18 14.06
CA SER A 52 8.29 21.60 15.34
C SER A 52 8.04 20.64 16.52
N LYS A 53 7.36 19.50 16.27
CA LYS A 53 6.85 18.64 17.36
C LYS A 53 7.92 17.92 18.14
N ALA A 54 9.02 17.50 17.50
CA ALA A 54 10.05 16.70 18.17
C ALA A 54 11.42 16.87 17.54
N THR A 55 12.44 16.28 18.18
CA THR A 55 13.82 16.19 17.70
C THR A 55 14.24 14.73 17.62
N LEU A 56 15.25 14.43 16.80
CA LEU A 56 15.85 13.10 16.71
C LEU A 56 17.37 13.22 16.67
N ASP A 57 18.05 12.53 17.60
CA ASP A 57 19.51 12.59 17.71
C ASP A 57 20.11 11.20 17.87
N VAL A 58 21.33 11.01 17.32
CA VAL A 58 22.07 9.73 17.37
C VAL A 58 22.31 9.24 18.81
N ASN A 59 22.39 10.16 19.78
CA ASN A 59 22.63 9.84 21.19
C ASN A 59 21.35 9.44 21.93
N THR A 60 20.16 9.65 21.33
CA THR A 60 18.86 9.42 21.98
C THR A 60 18.02 8.34 21.30
N VAL A 61 18.41 7.89 20.11
CA VAL A 61 17.75 6.78 19.42
C VAL A 61 18.14 5.45 20.01
N ALA A 62 17.29 4.45 19.83
CA ALA A 62 17.61 3.08 20.24
C ALA A 62 18.80 2.53 19.44
N PRO A 63 19.65 1.68 20.05
CA PRO A 63 20.83 1.11 19.38
C PRO A 63 20.48 0.18 18.20
N ALA A 64 19.27 -0.39 18.19
CA ALA A 64 18.76 -1.25 17.12
C ALA A 64 17.56 -0.58 16.42
N PRO A 65 17.48 -0.64 15.07
CA PRO A 65 16.43 0.04 14.31
C PRO A 65 15.03 -0.50 14.62
N LEU A 66 14.88 -1.79 14.91
CA LEU A 66 13.59 -2.36 15.27
C LEU A 66 13.08 -1.82 16.60
N ALA A 67 13.96 -1.71 17.61
CA ALA A 67 13.59 -1.09 18.88
C ALA A 67 13.19 0.38 18.70
N GLN A 68 13.87 1.11 17.80
CA GLN A 68 13.47 2.48 17.46
C GLN A 68 12.12 2.53 16.76
N PHE A 69 11.85 1.58 15.85
CA PHE A 69 10.55 1.46 15.19
C PHE A 69 9.43 1.16 16.18
N GLU A 70 9.62 0.18 17.05
CA GLU A 70 8.65 -0.21 18.09
C GLU A 70 8.34 0.95 19.04
N LYS A 71 9.38 1.70 19.46
CA LYS A 71 9.22 2.92 20.25
C LYS A 71 8.31 3.93 19.54
N TRP A 72 8.60 4.26 18.30
CA TRP A 72 7.80 5.20 17.53
C TRP A 72 6.40 4.69 17.26
N PHE A 73 6.26 3.42 16.94
CA PHE A 73 4.96 2.80 16.72
C PHE A 73 4.09 2.80 17.98
N SER A 74 4.68 2.57 19.17
CA SER A 74 3.98 2.70 20.45
C SER A 74 3.50 4.14 20.72
N GLU A 75 4.32 5.13 20.38
CA GLU A 75 3.93 6.54 20.49
C GLU A 75 2.77 6.88 19.55
N LEU A 76 2.78 6.32 18.33
CA LEU A 76 1.70 6.44 17.36
C LEU A 76 0.37 5.89 17.87
N MET A 77 0.42 4.68 18.46
CA MET A 77 -0.77 4.05 19.03
C MET A 77 -1.38 4.87 20.16
N LYS A 78 -0.54 5.54 20.98
CA LYS A 78 -1.00 6.46 22.02
C LYS A 78 -1.60 7.75 21.47
N ALA A 79 -1.14 8.18 20.31
CA ALA A 79 -1.63 9.37 19.62
C ALA A 79 -2.91 9.09 18.77
N GLU A 80 -3.40 7.86 18.79
CA GLU A 80 -4.62 7.41 18.07
C GLU A 80 -4.59 7.77 16.57
N VAL A 81 -3.42 7.71 15.94
CA VAL A 81 -3.26 8.00 14.51
C VAL A 81 -4.06 6.99 13.69
N PRO A 82 -4.87 7.42 12.72
CA PRO A 82 -5.63 6.52 11.85
C PRO A 82 -4.70 5.62 11.01
N GLU A 83 -5.02 4.33 10.92
CA GLU A 83 -4.27 3.33 10.12
C GLU A 83 -2.74 3.40 10.29
N PRO A 84 -2.20 3.39 11.52
CA PRO A 84 -0.78 3.60 11.78
C PRO A 84 0.12 2.56 11.11
N ASN A 85 -0.45 1.41 10.75
CA ASN A 85 0.19 0.29 10.08
C ASN A 85 0.12 0.35 8.55
N ALA A 86 -0.48 1.38 7.97
CA ALA A 86 -0.46 1.59 6.52
C ALA A 86 0.95 2.00 6.08
N MET A 87 1.46 1.35 5.04
CA MET A 87 2.78 1.63 4.49
C MET A 87 2.77 1.59 2.97
N ASN A 88 3.53 2.47 2.34
CA ASN A 88 3.79 2.38 0.91
C ASN A 88 4.84 1.28 0.66
N LEU A 89 4.49 0.29 -0.14
CA LEU A 89 5.40 -0.73 -0.64
C LEU A 89 5.80 -0.35 -2.08
N ALA A 90 7.07 -0.06 -2.28
CA ALA A 90 7.69 0.10 -3.59
C ALA A 90 8.33 -1.22 -4.03
N THR A 91 8.09 -1.61 -5.27
CA THR A 91 8.64 -2.80 -5.92
C THR A 91 9.18 -2.43 -7.29
N VAL A 92 10.09 -3.23 -7.82
CA VAL A 92 10.71 -3.00 -9.13
C VAL A 92 10.57 -4.28 -9.95
N SER A 93 10.01 -4.15 -11.16
CA SER A 93 9.92 -5.28 -12.09
C SER A 93 11.31 -5.72 -12.58
N LYS A 94 11.40 -6.90 -13.19
CA LYS A 94 12.62 -7.42 -13.81
C LYS A 94 13.21 -6.45 -14.86
N SER A 95 12.38 -5.64 -15.50
CA SER A 95 12.82 -4.60 -16.47
C SER A 95 13.26 -3.28 -15.83
N GLY A 96 13.31 -3.19 -14.50
CA GLY A 96 13.70 -1.98 -13.78
C GLY A 96 12.58 -0.95 -13.60
N LYS A 97 11.34 -1.25 -14.02
CA LYS A 97 10.21 -0.33 -13.87
C LYS A 97 9.69 -0.34 -12.42
N PRO A 98 9.74 0.81 -11.70
CA PRO A 98 9.22 0.90 -10.35
C PRO A 98 7.70 1.00 -10.34
N SER A 99 7.10 0.48 -9.27
CA SER A 99 5.69 0.68 -8.95
C SER A 99 5.48 0.74 -7.44
N SER A 100 4.43 1.41 -6.96
CA SER A 100 4.15 1.51 -5.54
C SER A 100 2.66 1.46 -5.22
N ARG A 101 2.32 1.06 -3.99
CA ARG A 101 0.95 0.98 -3.46
C ARG A 101 0.96 0.92 -1.94
N ILE A 102 -0.19 1.22 -1.34
CA ILE A 102 -0.35 1.03 0.09
C ILE A 102 -0.65 -0.45 0.38
N VAL A 103 0.02 -0.99 1.39
CA VAL A 103 -0.24 -2.27 2.04
C VAL A 103 -0.24 -2.08 3.56
N LEU A 104 -0.73 -3.07 4.30
CA LEU A 104 -0.79 -2.98 5.77
C LEU A 104 0.26 -3.88 6.42
N LEU A 105 1.09 -3.31 7.28
CA LEU A 105 1.93 -4.09 8.19
C LEU A 105 1.04 -4.95 9.09
N LYS A 106 1.35 -6.24 9.22
CA LYS A 106 0.58 -7.20 10.02
C LYS A 106 1.37 -7.79 11.17
N GLY A 107 2.66 -7.55 11.21
CA GLY A 107 3.54 -7.94 12.31
C GLY A 107 5.00 -7.68 11.97
N ILE A 108 5.82 -7.72 13.01
CA ILE A 108 7.29 -7.80 12.90
C ILE A 108 7.67 -9.11 13.57
N GLU A 109 8.24 -10.01 12.80
CA GLU A 109 8.57 -11.36 13.25
C GLU A 109 10.00 -11.72 12.84
N ASN A 110 10.79 -12.17 13.79
CA ASN A 110 12.22 -12.48 13.58
C ASN A 110 13.00 -11.34 12.89
N GLY A 111 12.64 -10.09 13.20
CA GLY A 111 13.29 -8.93 12.61
C GLY A 111 12.76 -8.52 11.23
N CYS A 112 11.77 -9.21 10.67
CA CYS A 112 11.20 -8.95 9.35
C CYS A 112 9.82 -8.32 9.45
N PHE A 113 9.51 -7.42 8.51
CA PHE A 113 8.21 -6.75 8.39
C PHE A 113 7.26 -7.61 7.56
N VAL A 114 6.10 -8.01 8.12
CA VAL A 114 5.17 -8.96 7.50
C VAL A 114 3.94 -8.25 6.94
N PHE A 115 3.60 -8.56 5.68
CA PHE A 115 2.34 -8.16 5.04
C PHE A 115 1.76 -9.30 4.22
N TYR A 116 0.49 -9.20 3.85
CA TYR A 116 -0.21 -10.24 3.09
C TYR A 116 -0.77 -9.69 1.78
N SER A 117 -0.72 -10.51 0.73
CA SER A 117 -1.19 -10.11 -0.60
C SER A 117 -1.57 -11.32 -1.45
N ASN A 118 -2.06 -11.04 -2.66
CA ASN A 118 -2.20 -12.04 -3.71
C ASN A 118 -0.87 -12.14 -4.47
N TYR A 119 -0.27 -13.33 -4.53
CA TYR A 119 0.98 -13.61 -5.22
C TYR A 119 0.91 -13.37 -6.74
N GLN A 120 -0.29 -13.51 -7.33
CA GLN A 120 -0.51 -13.26 -8.77
C GLN A 120 -0.78 -11.79 -9.09
N SER A 121 -0.86 -10.90 -8.10
CA SER A 121 -0.95 -9.46 -8.34
C SER A 121 0.35 -8.89 -8.92
N SER A 122 0.31 -7.67 -9.50
CA SER A 122 1.51 -7.02 -10.04
C SER A 122 2.66 -7.02 -9.04
N LYS A 123 2.41 -6.58 -7.78
CA LYS A 123 3.44 -6.59 -6.73
C LYS A 123 3.94 -7.99 -6.36
N GLY A 124 3.05 -8.99 -6.37
CA GLY A 124 3.44 -10.36 -6.06
C GLY A 124 4.41 -10.92 -7.09
N LYS A 125 4.12 -10.71 -8.38
CA LYS A 125 4.99 -11.10 -9.48
C LYS A 125 6.30 -10.32 -9.48
N GLU A 126 6.25 -9.01 -9.24
CA GLU A 126 7.44 -8.16 -9.14
C GLU A 126 8.38 -8.64 -8.03
N LEU A 127 7.85 -8.99 -6.84
CA LEU A 127 8.64 -9.49 -5.72
C LEU A 127 9.19 -10.91 -5.96
N ASP A 128 8.49 -11.75 -6.71
CA ASP A 128 9.00 -13.07 -7.12
C ASP A 128 10.17 -12.95 -8.13
N GLU A 129 10.13 -11.92 -8.99
CA GLU A 129 11.16 -11.67 -10.00
C GLU A 129 12.34 -10.88 -9.45
N ASN A 130 12.09 -9.93 -8.56
CA ASN A 130 13.05 -9.06 -7.92
C ASN A 130 12.62 -8.80 -6.47
N PRO A 131 13.24 -9.49 -5.49
CA PRO A 131 12.85 -9.39 -4.10
C PRO A 131 13.23 -8.05 -3.43
N ALA A 132 14.07 -7.21 -4.06
CA ALA A 132 14.41 -5.90 -3.51
C ALA A 132 13.19 -4.98 -3.49
N CYS A 133 12.92 -4.41 -2.33
CA CYS A 133 11.78 -3.53 -2.13
C CYS A 133 12.06 -2.45 -1.08
N ALA A 134 11.18 -1.45 -1.05
CA ALA A 134 11.19 -0.44 0.00
C ALA A 134 9.80 -0.30 0.62
N LEU A 135 9.79 -0.14 1.95
CA LEU A 135 8.60 0.21 2.73
C LEU A 135 8.76 1.65 3.21
N ASN A 136 7.69 2.43 3.15
CA ASN A 136 7.70 3.79 3.68
C ASN A 136 6.44 4.05 4.49
N PHE A 137 6.63 4.38 5.76
CA PHE A 137 5.60 4.88 6.66
C PHE A 137 5.70 6.40 6.72
N PHE A 138 4.57 7.08 6.66
CA PHE A 138 4.50 8.52 6.87
C PHE A 138 3.38 8.83 7.86
N TRP A 139 3.73 9.47 8.95
CA TRP A 139 2.85 9.80 10.06
C TRP A 139 2.83 11.33 10.26
N PRO A 140 2.01 12.06 9.50
CA PRO A 140 1.99 13.52 9.52
C PRO A 140 1.62 14.09 10.89
N GLU A 141 0.81 13.38 11.68
CA GLU A 141 0.41 13.80 13.02
C GLU A 141 1.60 13.92 13.98
N LEU A 142 2.65 13.12 13.78
CA LEU A 142 3.88 13.18 14.56
C LEU A 142 5.06 13.78 13.78
N GLU A 143 4.82 14.24 12.55
CA GLU A 143 5.85 14.78 11.65
C GLU A 143 6.99 13.77 11.44
N ARG A 144 6.66 12.48 11.25
CA ARG A 144 7.61 11.37 11.16
C ARG A 144 7.47 10.56 9.88
N GLN A 145 8.61 10.07 9.41
CA GLN A 145 8.69 9.08 8.36
C GLN A 145 9.67 7.98 8.75
N VAL A 146 9.36 6.73 8.39
CA VAL A 146 10.30 5.62 8.45
C VAL A 146 10.41 4.99 7.08
N ARG A 147 11.61 4.97 6.52
CA ARG A 147 11.93 4.34 5.25
C ARG A 147 12.77 3.08 5.51
N ILE A 148 12.39 1.99 4.87
CA ILE A 148 13.01 0.68 5.05
C ILE A 148 13.35 0.13 3.67
N GLU A 149 14.59 -0.28 3.45
CA GLU A 149 14.98 -1.05 2.27
C GLU A 149 15.34 -2.46 2.71
N GLY A 150 14.87 -3.44 1.96
CA GLY A 150 15.01 -4.84 2.35
C GLY A 150 14.77 -5.81 1.22
N MET A 151 14.91 -7.09 1.55
CA MET A 151 14.64 -8.20 0.65
C MET A 151 13.36 -8.90 1.10
N ALA A 152 12.41 -9.05 0.17
CA ALA A 152 11.15 -9.73 0.42
C ALA A 152 11.27 -11.23 0.14
N GLU A 153 10.66 -12.05 0.96
CA GLU A 153 10.46 -13.47 0.70
C GLU A 153 9.06 -13.90 1.15
N ARG A 154 8.57 -15.00 0.58
CA ARG A 154 7.29 -15.57 1.01
C ARG A 154 7.44 -16.26 2.36
N ILE A 155 6.49 -16.00 3.26
CA ILE A 155 6.41 -16.75 4.52
C ILE A 155 5.88 -18.16 4.27
N THR A 156 6.00 -19.04 5.26
CA THR A 156 5.54 -20.42 5.15
C THR A 156 4.03 -20.51 4.87
N GLU A 157 3.64 -21.60 4.19
CA GLU A 157 2.22 -21.88 3.89
C GLU A 157 1.39 -22.00 5.16
N ALA A 158 1.95 -22.61 6.21
CA ALA A 158 1.26 -22.76 7.50
C ALA A 158 0.93 -21.39 8.13
N ARG A 159 1.89 -20.46 8.15
CA ARG A 159 1.67 -19.10 8.67
C ARG A 159 0.68 -18.32 7.82
N SER A 160 0.81 -18.43 6.49
CA SER A 160 -0.13 -17.79 5.56
C SER A 160 -1.56 -18.31 5.77
N THR A 161 -1.72 -19.62 5.99
CA THR A 161 -3.03 -20.25 6.23
C THR A 161 -3.61 -19.82 7.57
N ALA A 162 -2.82 -19.83 8.63
CA ALA A 162 -3.28 -19.42 9.97
C ALA A 162 -3.79 -17.97 9.94
N TYR A 163 -3.03 -17.05 9.35
CA TYR A 163 -3.47 -15.66 9.22
C TYR A 163 -4.68 -15.51 8.29
N PHE A 164 -4.74 -16.22 7.15
CA PHE A 164 -5.91 -16.19 6.28
C PHE A 164 -7.19 -16.56 7.03
N GLN A 165 -7.13 -17.62 7.82
CA GLN A 165 -8.25 -18.17 8.58
C GLN A 165 -8.68 -17.27 9.75
N SER A 166 -7.79 -16.45 10.29
CA SER A 166 -8.13 -15.46 11.34
C SER A 166 -8.87 -14.24 10.81
N ARG A 167 -8.88 -14.02 9.49
CA ARG A 167 -9.53 -12.86 8.87
C ARG A 167 -11.07 -12.97 8.91
N PRO A 168 -11.79 -11.85 8.93
CA PRO A 168 -13.24 -11.86 8.76
C PRO A 168 -13.65 -12.62 7.49
N ARG A 169 -14.79 -13.34 7.54
CA ARG A 169 -15.29 -14.15 6.42
C ARG A 169 -15.35 -13.37 5.10
N GLU A 170 -15.86 -12.16 5.11
CA GLU A 170 -15.93 -11.29 3.93
C GLU A 170 -14.56 -11.06 3.29
N SER A 171 -13.52 -10.89 4.11
CA SER A 171 -12.14 -10.75 3.64
C SER A 171 -11.59 -12.05 3.06
N GLN A 172 -12.00 -13.21 3.60
CA GLN A 172 -11.63 -14.52 3.05
C GLN A 172 -12.31 -14.74 1.68
N VAL A 173 -13.62 -14.46 1.56
CA VAL A 173 -14.37 -14.53 0.29
C VAL A 173 -13.77 -13.59 -0.76
N SER A 174 -13.45 -12.35 -0.40
CA SER A 174 -12.85 -11.36 -1.31
C SER A 174 -11.50 -11.82 -1.86
N ALA A 175 -10.68 -12.51 -1.06
CA ALA A 175 -9.39 -13.04 -1.52
C ALA A 175 -9.54 -14.17 -2.57
N TRP A 176 -10.63 -14.93 -2.53
CA TRP A 176 -10.99 -15.91 -3.55
C TRP A 176 -11.57 -15.26 -4.81
N ALA A 177 -12.43 -14.25 -4.62
CA ALA A 177 -13.19 -13.64 -5.70
C ALA A 177 -12.35 -12.69 -6.59
N SER A 178 -11.37 -11.99 -5.99
CA SER A 178 -10.62 -10.96 -6.69
C SER A 178 -9.42 -11.49 -7.48
N PRO A 179 -9.40 -11.37 -8.83
CA PRO A 179 -8.20 -11.53 -9.63
C PRO A 179 -7.35 -10.27 -9.53
N GLN A 180 -6.71 -10.05 -8.40
CA GLN A 180 -6.05 -8.79 -8.06
C GLN A 180 -5.08 -8.31 -9.16
N SER A 181 -5.17 -7.03 -9.54
CA SER A 181 -4.39 -6.37 -10.61
C SER A 181 -4.75 -6.78 -12.05
N VAL A 182 -5.80 -7.56 -12.26
CA VAL A 182 -6.31 -7.88 -13.59
C VAL A 182 -7.34 -6.83 -14.01
N VAL A 183 -7.27 -6.38 -15.27
CA VAL A 183 -8.27 -5.47 -15.85
C VAL A 183 -9.59 -6.20 -15.98
N ILE A 184 -10.65 -5.62 -15.45
CA ILE A 184 -12.03 -6.10 -15.57
C ILE A 184 -12.88 -5.04 -16.26
N SER A 185 -13.88 -5.47 -17.01
CA SER A 185 -14.74 -4.54 -17.75
C SER A 185 -15.79 -3.84 -16.87
N ASP A 186 -16.16 -4.44 -15.74
CA ASP A 186 -17.23 -3.94 -14.88
C ASP A 186 -17.07 -4.44 -13.44
N ARG A 187 -17.49 -3.64 -12.47
CA ARG A 187 -17.55 -4.00 -11.05
C ARG A 187 -18.50 -5.18 -10.79
N ALA A 188 -19.57 -5.30 -11.54
CA ALA A 188 -20.56 -6.39 -11.44
C ALA A 188 -19.90 -7.78 -11.56
N ILE A 189 -18.76 -7.89 -12.27
CA ILE A 189 -17.99 -9.13 -12.35
C ILE A 189 -17.48 -9.54 -10.97
N LEU A 190 -16.97 -8.60 -10.17
CA LEU A 190 -16.50 -8.88 -8.81
C LEU A 190 -17.66 -9.26 -7.90
N GLU A 191 -18.77 -8.55 -7.99
CA GLU A 191 -19.98 -8.81 -7.20
C GLU A 191 -20.56 -10.19 -7.49
N LYS A 192 -20.58 -10.59 -8.77
CA LYS A 192 -20.98 -11.94 -9.17
C LYS A 192 -20.04 -12.99 -8.59
N ARG A 193 -18.71 -12.79 -8.71
CA ARG A 193 -17.71 -13.72 -8.17
C ARG A 193 -17.80 -13.85 -6.66
N VAL A 194 -18.03 -12.76 -5.93
CA VAL A 194 -18.24 -12.79 -4.49
C VAL A 194 -19.43 -13.69 -4.13
N LYS A 195 -20.57 -13.53 -4.81
CA LYS A 195 -21.76 -14.38 -4.61
C LYS A 195 -21.50 -15.85 -4.93
N GLU A 196 -20.78 -16.13 -6.02
CA GLU A 196 -20.40 -17.50 -6.41
C GLU A 196 -19.49 -18.17 -5.37
N ILE A 197 -18.49 -17.43 -4.87
CA ILE A 197 -17.57 -17.95 -3.84
C ILE A 197 -18.28 -18.12 -2.51
N ASP A 198 -19.12 -17.19 -2.12
CA ASP A 198 -19.88 -17.28 -0.86
C ASP A 198 -20.83 -18.51 -0.88
N LYS A 199 -21.53 -18.73 -1.99
CA LYS A 199 -22.35 -19.93 -2.20
C LYS A 199 -21.51 -21.22 -2.22
N ARG A 200 -20.32 -21.20 -2.89
CA ARG A 200 -19.42 -22.36 -2.96
C ARG A 200 -18.98 -22.84 -1.58
N PHE A 201 -18.79 -21.91 -0.64
CA PHE A 201 -18.32 -22.18 0.71
C PHE A 201 -19.42 -21.97 1.75
N GLU A 202 -20.70 -22.10 1.34
CA GLU A 202 -21.84 -22.00 2.24
C GLU A 202 -21.72 -23.03 3.38
N GLY A 203 -22.07 -22.63 4.60
CA GLY A 203 -21.97 -23.48 5.79
C GLY A 203 -20.55 -23.59 6.40
N LEU A 204 -19.50 -23.18 5.70
CA LEU A 204 -18.14 -23.14 6.26
C LEU A 204 -17.93 -21.85 7.07
N LYS A 205 -17.59 -21.98 8.35
CA LYS A 205 -17.20 -20.82 9.19
C LYS A 205 -15.89 -20.21 8.74
N VAL A 206 -14.95 -21.03 8.31
CA VAL A 206 -13.59 -20.66 7.89
C VAL A 206 -13.30 -21.28 6.53
N LEU A 207 -12.90 -20.46 5.56
CA LEU A 207 -12.60 -20.91 4.21
C LEU A 207 -11.17 -21.48 4.11
N PRO A 208 -10.95 -22.45 3.21
CA PRO A 208 -9.59 -22.83 2.84
C PRO A 208 -8.86 -21.62 2.21
N LYS A 209 -7.56 -21.49 2.47
CA LYS A 209 -6.75 -20.43 1.87
C LYS A 209 -6.55 -20.68 0.37
N PRO A 210 -6.80 -19.68 -0.51
CA PRO A 210 -6.47 -19.85 -1.93
C PRO A 210 -4.95 -19.93 -2.14
N LYS A 211 -4.51 -20.77 -3.09
CA LYS A 211 -3.08 -21.00 -3.37
C LYS A 211 -2.32 -19.71 -3.75
N GLN A 212 -3.02 -18.80 -4.44
CA GLN A 212 -2.44 -17.53 -4.90
C GLN A 212 -2.37 -16.45 -3.81
N TRP A 213 -2.75 -16.73 -2.57
CA TRP A 213 -2.77 -15.76 -1.48
C TRP A 213 -1.85 -16.18 -0.35
N GLY A 214 -1.13 -15.23 0.25
CA GLY A 214 -0.29 -15.47 1.40
C GLY A 214 0.53 -14.26 1.80
N GLY A 215 1.49 -14.48 2.69
CA GLY A 215 2.31 -13.43 3.25
C GLY A 215 3.67 -13.32 2.60
N PHE A 216 4.20 -12.11 2.67
CA PHE A 216 5.59 -11.78 2.46
C PHE A 216 6.18 -11.26 3.76
N GLN A 217 7.45 -11.56 4.01
CA GLN A 217 8.26 -10.89 5.01
C GLN A 217 9.40 -10.14 4.33
N VAL A 218 9.73 -8.96 4.83
CA VAL A 218 10.81 -8.12 4.34
C VAL A 218 11.90 -8.07 5.39
N GLU A 219 13.06 -8.63 5.09
CA GLU A 219 14.27 -8.51 5.93
C GLU A 219 14.96 -7.18 5.62
N PRO A 220 15.05 -6.26 6.60
CA PRO A 220 15.64 -4.95 6.37
C PRO A 220 17.17 -5.02 6.35
N PHE A 221 17.79 -4.30 5.41
CA PHE A 221 19.23 -4.02 5.44
C PHE A 221 19.54 -2.53 5.60
N LEU A 222 18.52 -1.67 5.49
CA LEU A 222 18.59 -0.23 5.74
C LEU A 222 17.29 0.25 6.36
N MET A 223 17.38 1.06 7.41
CA MET A 223 16.24 1.77 8.00
C MET A 223 16.62 3.22 8.27
N GLU A 224 15.83 4.15 7.77
CA GLU A 224 15.96 5.58 8.00
C GLU A 224 14.79 6.10 8.80
N PHE A 225 15.07 6.81 9.87
CA PHE A 225 14.11 7.55 10.69
C PHE A 225 14.26 9.04 10.41
N TRP A 226 13.17 9.65 9.99
CA TRP A 226 13.09 11.06 9.67
C TRP A 226 12.11 11.77 10.61
N GLN A 227 12.55 12.86 11.23
CA GLN A 227 11.74 13.73 12.07
C GLN A 227 11.69 15.14 11.48
N GLY A 228 10.48 15.66 11.31
CA GLY A 228 10.25 17.03 10.84
C GLY A 228 10.86 18.08 11.78
N ARG A 229 11.52 19.10 11.19
CA ARG A 229 12.14 20.23 11.89
C ARG A 229 11.89 21.51 11.12
N GLN A 230 11.94 22.64 11.83
CA GLN A 230 11.79 23.98 11.24
C GLN A 230 12.85 24.25 10.17
N GLY A 231 12.53 25.14 9.23
CA GLY A 231 13.45 25.54 8.18
C GLY A 231 13.91 24.42 7.25
N ARG A 232 13.17 23.30 7.21
CA ARG A 232 13.50 22.07 6.45
C ARG A 232 14.82 21.40 6.84
N LEU A 233 15.43 21.76 7.98
CA LEU A 233 16.64 21.11 8.51
C LEU A 233 16.27 19.88 9.35
N HIS A 234 15.63 18.91 8.66
CA HIS A 234 15.07 17.72 9.30
C HIS A 234 16.14 16.80 9.90
N ASP A 235 15.82 16.17 11.02
CA ASP A 235 16.69 15.14 11.59
C ASP A 235 16.50 13.83 10.83
N ARG A 236 17.60 13.23 10.38
CA ARG A 236 17.61 11.97 9.63
C ARG A 236 18.63 11.02 10.21
N ILE A 237 18.18 9.91 10.77
CA ILE A 237 19.04 8.88 11.37
C ILE A 237 18.95 7.62 10.54
N LEU A 238 20.08 7.15 10.06
CA LEU A 238 20.22 5.99 9.22
C LEU A 238 20.85 4.84 9.97
N TYR A 239 20.24 3.68 9.91
CA TYR A 239 20.79 2.40 10.30
C TYR A 239 21.07 1.59 9.04
N THR A 240 22.31 1.14 8.87
CA THR A 240 22.72 0.26 7.77
C THR A 240 23.21 -1.05 8.35
N LYS A 241 22.76 -2.18 7.84
CA LYS A 241 23.18 -3.52 8.30
C LYS A 241 24.70 -3.67 8.10
N ASN A 242 25.38 -4.13 9.14
CA ASN A 242 26.83 -4.33 9.16
C ASN A 242 27.16 -5.64 9.89
N GLY A 243 27.35 -6.70 9.12
CA GLY A 243 27.46 -8.05 9.67
C GLY A 243 26.22 -8.44 10.46
N ALA A 244 26.38 -8.84 11.70
CA ALA A 244 25.29 -9.19 12.62
C ALA A 244 24.66 -7.96 13.31
N GLY A 245 25.23 -6.76 13.14
CA GLY A 245 24.78 -5.53 13.81
C GLY A 245 24.32 -4.45 12.85
N TRP A 246 24.25 -3.24 13.39
CA TRP A 246 23.82 -2.05 12.65
C TRP A 246 24.81 -0.90 12.87
N LYS A 247 25.17 -0.23 11.78
CA LYS A 247 25.90 1.03 11.80
C LYS A 247 24.91 2.17 11.82
N LEU A 248 25.07 3.06 12.79
CA LEU A 248 24.27 4.27 12.97
C LEU A 248 24.98 5.47 12.32
N SER A 249 24.24 6.30 11.62
CA SER A 249 24.75 7.51 10.95
C SER A 249 23.69 8.61 10.93
N ARG A 250 24.09 9.87 10.83
CA ARG A 250 23.21 11.00 10.54
C ARG A 250 23.30 11.36 9.07
N LEU A 251 22.18 11.58 8.42
CA LEU A 251 22.10 12.13 7.05
C LEU A 251 21.82 13.63 7.10
N ALA A 252 22.34 14.36 6.14
CA ALA A 252 21.90 15.72 5.85
C ALA A 252 20.44 15.70 5.35
N PRO A 253 19.63 16.71 5.65
CA PRO A 253 18.26 16.85 5.16
C PRO A 253 18.19 17.04 3.64
#